data_59948d22e5e24d26cbac77f51e5b95ee
#
_entry.id   59948d22e5e24d26cbac77f51e5b95ee
#
_cell.length_a   1.000
_cell.length_b   1.000
_cell.length_c   1.000
_cell.angle_alpha   90.00
_cell.angle_beta   90.00
_cell.angle_gamma   90.00
#
_symmetry.space_group_name_H-M   'P 1'
#
loop_
_entity.id
_entity.type
_entity.pdbx_description
1 polymer ?
#
loop_
_entity_poly.entity_id
_entity_poly.type
_entity_poly.pdbx_seq_one_letter_code
_entity_poly.pdbx_strand_id
1 'polypeptide(L)'
;MHTAKKSTPLLTRRQFLRVGLAGGAVLLTARLVYGPFARMRLAEVPEAEQLKTLNPRTATALAAIAPVMLGSAFPPAEPEETRLGAQHALVRAIDAAIAAMPAPVQAEISQLLDLLIFPPTRRLLVGLREEWARAEQDDIRGFLYRWRESRFQLLRAGYQGLHQLVCAGWYAMPASQAAVGYPGPPVQWKLAEGAA
;
A
#
# COMPACT_ATOMS: atom_id res chain seq x y z
N MET A 1 -42.62 19.97 15.90
CA MET A 1 -42.03 18.67 15.51
C MET A 1 -40.53 18.78 15.58
N HIS A 2 -39.91 18.40 16.69
CA HIS A 2 -38.45 18.43 16.90
C HIS A 2 -37.89 17.11 16.43
N THR A 3 -37.09 17.14 15.35
CA THR A 3 -36.29 15.99 14.89
C THR A 3 -35.04 15.89 15.74
N ALA A 4 -34.97 14.90 16.59
CA ALA A 4 -33.79 14.59 17.40
C ALA A 4 -32.64 14.11 16.48
N LYS A 5 -31.57 14.90 16.43
CA LYS A 5 -30.29 14.60 15.78
C LYS A 5 -29.60 13.45 16.52
N LYS A 6 -29.62 12.24 15.95
CA LYS A 6 -28.92 11.07 16.46
C LYS A 6 -27.42 11.34 16.43
N SER A 7 -26.83 11.65 17.58
CA SER A 7 -25.38 11.74 17.78
C SER A 7 -24.77 10.35 17.70
N THR A 8 -23.90 10.14 16.72
CA THR A 8 -23.06 8.95 16.60
C THR A 8 -22.15 8.88 17.83
N PRO A 9 -22.10 7.77 18.58
CA PRO A 9 -21.23 7.67 19.75
C PRO A 9 -19.77 7.68 19.29
N LEU A 10 -19.05 8.73 19.64
CA LEU A 10 -17.60 8.79 19.52
C LEU A 10 -17.02 7.71 20.43
N LEU A 11 -16.23 6.82 19.84
CA LEU A 11 -15.49 5.78 20.58
C LEU A 11 -14.70 6.46 21.70
N THR A 12 -14.97 6.08 22.95
CA THR A 12 -14.25 6.62 24.10
C THR A 12 -12.78 6.19 24.01
N ARG A 13 -11.85 7.04 24.51
CA ARG A 13 -10.40 6.74 24.54
C ARG A 13 -10.09 5.32 25.06
N ARG A 14 -10.91 4.85 26.00
CA ARG A 14 -10.82 3.51 26.60
C ARG A 14 -11.21 2.38 25.63
N GLN A 15 -12.18 2.61 24.76
CA GLN A 15 -12.55 1.64 23.71
C GLN A 15 -11.53 1.61 22.60
N PHE A 16 -10.96 2.77 22.24
CA PHE A 16 -9.86 2.86 21.29
C PHE A 16 -8.61 2.11 21.77
N LEU A 17 -8.23 2.29 23.03
CA LEU A 17 -7.11 1.55 23.64
C LEU A 17 -7.38 0.03 23.71
N ARG A 18 -8.60 -0.40 24.01
CA ARG A 18 -8.94 -1.83 24.05
C ARG A 18 -8.93 -2.48 22.66
N VAL A 19 -9.42 -1.79 21.65
CA VAL A 19 -9.38 -2.26 20.26
C VAL A 19 -7.93 -2.24 19.72
N GLY A 20 -7.16 -1.22 20.04
CA GLY A 20 -5.73 -1.14 19.70
C GLY A 20 -4.91 -2.22 20.39
N LEU A 21 -5.15 -2.48 21.68
CA LEU A 21 -4.44 -3.53 22.42
C LEU A 21 -4.82 -4.94 21.94
N ALA A 22 -6.10 -5.18 21.66
CA ALA A 22 -6.57 -6.46 21.13
C ALA A 22 -6.06 -6.68 19.70
N GLY A 23 -6.08 -5.67 18.84
CA GLY A 23 -5.50 -5.72 17.48
C GLY A 23 -3.98 -5.92 17.50
N GLY A 24 -3.28 -5.20 18.38
CA GLY A 24 -1.84 -5.35 18.58
C GLY A 24 -1.46 -6.74 19.13
N ALA A 25 -2.23 -7.28 20.06
CA ALA A 25 -2.00 -8.63 20.60
C ALA A 25 -2.20 -9.72 19.52
N VAL A 26 -3.23 -9.60 18.69
CA VAL A 26 -3.47 -10.52 17.56
C VAL A 26 -2.33 -10.43 16.53
N LEU A 27 -1.83 -9.23 16.21
CA LEU A 27 -0.71 -9.04 15.29
C LEU A 27 0.63 -9.56 15.88
N LEU A 28 0.87 -9.33 17.18
CA LEU A 28 2.04 -9.88 17.87
C LEU A 28 2.00 -11.41 17.93
N THR A 29 0.86 -12.00 18.23
CA THR A 29 0.69 -13.46 18.27
C THR A 29 0.85 -14.04 16.86
N ALA A 30 0.28 -13.41 15.85
CA ALA A 30 0.47 -13.80 14.46
C ALA A 30 1.95 -13.72 14.05
N ARG A 31 2.68 -12.66 14.45
CA ARG A 31 4.11 -12.50 14.16
C ARG A 31 4.98 -13.53 14.89
N LEU A 32 4.64 -13.89 16.14
CA LEU A 32 5.37 -14.89 16.92
C LEU A 32 5.14 -16.32 16.40
N VAL A 33 3.93 -16.64 15.97
CA VAL A 33 3.57 -17.99 15.47
C VAL A 33 4.04 -18.19 14.02
N TYR A 34 3.93 -17.17 13.17
CA TYR A 34 4.20 -17.29 11.72
C TYR A 34 5.49 -16.61 11.26
N GLY A 35 6.09 -15.74 12.08
CA GLY A 35 7.34 -15.04 11.75
C GLY A 35 8.50 -15.97 11.36
N PRO A 36 8.72 -17.10 12.05
CA PRO A 36 9.77 -18.07 11.68
C PRO A 36 9.49 -18.77 10.33
N PHE A 37 8.22 -19.05 10.05
CA PHE A 37 7.82 -19.76 8.81
C PHE A 37 7.85 -18.90 7.56
N ALA A 38 7.70 -17.58 7.71
CA ALA A 38 7.76 -16.64 6.59
C ALA A 38 9.18 -16.55 5.98
N ARG A 39 10.22 -16.86 6.75
CA ARG A 39 11.61 -16.84 6.28
C ARG A 39 12.03 -18.06 5.46
N MET A 40 11.23 -19.14 5.45
CA MET A 40 11.67 -20.44 4.97
C MET A 40 11.40 -20.76 3.49
N ARG A 41 10.73 -19.89 2.72
CA ARG A 41 10.44 -20.16 1.31
C ARG A 41 10.42 -18.88 0.46
N LEU A 42 11.52 -18.19 0.37
CA LEU A 42 11.73 -17.13 -0.62
C LEU A 42 13.17 -17.18 -1.15
N ALA A 43 13.50 -18.31 -1.75
CA ALA A 43 14.55 -18.35 -2.76
C ALA A 43 13.90 -17.94 -4.09
N GLU A 44 14.60 -17.05 -4.80
CA GLU A 44 14.40 -16.73 -6.21
C GLU A 44 13.30 -15.75 -6.60
N VAL A 45 13.53 -14.47 -6.28
CA VAL A 45 13.23 -13.39 -7.22
C VAL A 45 14.51 -12.57 -7.34
N PRO A 46 15.23 -12.60 -8.46
CA PRO A 46 16.51 -11.90 -8.63
C PRO A 46 16.42 -10.37 -8.46
N GLU A 47 15.22 -9.80 -8.62
CA GLU A 47 14.98 -8.36 -8.47
C GLU A 47 14.75 -7.91 -7.02
N ALA A 48 14.58 -8.82 -6.07
CA ALA A 48 14.40 -8.50 -4.65
C ALA A 48 15.66 -7.88 -4.00
N GLU A 49 16.84 -8.11 -4.57
CA GLU A 49 18.11 -7.55 -4.05
C GLU A 49 18.18 -6.02 -4.13
N GLN A 50 17.31 -5.37 -4.90
CA GLN A 50 17.32 -3.91 -5.09
C GLN A 50 16.32 -3.15 -4.20
N LEU A 51 15.46 -3.85 -3.44
CA LEU A 51 14.48 -3.23 -2.55
C LEU A 51 15.08 -3.01 -1.15
N LYS A 52 14.85 -1.81 -0.57
CA LYS A 52 15.42 -1.38 0.72
C LYS A 52 14.55 -1.77 1.91
N THR A 53 13.24 -1.69 1.74
CA THR A 53 12.25 -1.84 2.82
C THR A 53 11.21 -2.91 2.54
N LEU A 54 10.81 -3.07 1.28
CA LEU A 54 9.79 -4.03 0.88
C LEU A 54 10.38 -5.44 0.76
N ASN A 55 9.65 -6.44 1.29
CA ASN A 55 9.96 -7.83 1.00
C ASN A 55 9.28 -8.26 -0.34
N PRO A 56 9.74 -9.35 -0.98
CA PRO A 56 9.23 -9.79 -2.29
C PRO A 56 7.72 -10.03 -2.31
N ARG A 57 7.10 -10.48 -1.21
CA ARG A 57 5.66 -10.71 -1.14
C ARG A 57 4.87 -9.42 -1.11
N THR A 58 5.33 -8.42 -0.36
CA THR A 58 4.72 -7.10 -0.34
C THR A 58 4.91 -6.38 -1.68
N ALA A 59 6.07 -6.53 -2.31
CA ALA A 59 6.33 -6.03 -3.65
C ALA A 59 5.36 -6.62 -4.68
N THR A 60 5.15 -7.93 -4.66
CA THR A 60 4.16 -8.62 -5.53
C THR A 60 2.73 -8.13 -5.26
N ALA A 61 2.35 -7.95 -3.99
CA ALA A 61 1.03 -7.43 -3.65
C ALA A 61 0.84 -6.00 -4.19
N LEU A 62 1.82 -5.12 -4.01
CA LEU A 62 1.78 -3.76 -4.54
C LEU A 62 1.75 -3.73 -6.07
N ALA A 63 2.56 -4.57 -6.74
CA ALA A 63 2.54 -4.70 -8.20
C ALA A 63 1.16 -5.13 -8.74
N ALA A 64 0.43 -5.99 -8.02
CA ALA A 64 -0.92 -6.41 -8.39
C ALA A 64 -1.97 -5.31 -8.10
N ILE A 65 -1.87 -4.63 -6.96
CA ILE A 65 -2.86 -3.63 -6.50
C ILE A 65 -2.75 -2.32 -7.27
N ALA A 66 -1.53 -1.83 -7.51
CA ALA A 66 -1.30 -0.48 -8.01
C ALA A 66 -1.94 -0.21 -9.38
N PRO A 67 -1.87 -1.10 -10.39
CA PRO A 67 -2.56 -0.89 -11.67
C PRO A 67 -4.07 -0.77 -11.53
N VAL A 68 -4.68 -1.57 -10.65
CA VAL A 68 -6.13 -1.54 -10.42
C VAL A 68 -6.55 -0.25 -9.71
N MET A 69 -5.72 0.22 -8.78
CA MET A 69 -5.96 1.46 -8.01
C MET A 69 -5.79 2.72 -8.87
N LEU A 70 -4.80 2.75 -9.75
CA LEU A 70 -4.52 3.87 -10.66
C LEU A 70 -5.45 3.89 -11.86
N GLY A 71 -6.04 2.75 -12.24
CA GLY A 71 -6.98 2.63 -13.35
C GLY A 71 -6.39 3.13 -14.67
N SER A 72 -7.08 4.07 -15.33
CA SER A 72 -6.67 4.62 -16.63
C SER A 72 -5.38 5.47 -16.57
N ALA A 73 -4.93 5.88 -15.39
CA ALA A 73 -3.67 6.59 -15.23
C ALA A 73 -2.46 5.65 -15.37
N PHE A 74 -2.66 4.33 -15.20
CA PHE A 74 -1.62 3.34 -15.38
C PHE A 74 -1.56 2.87 -16.84
N PRO A 75 -0.38 2.52 -17.41
CA PRO A 75 -0.24 2.04 -18.79
C PRO A 75 -1.19 0.87 -19.10
N PRO A 76 -1.71 0.80 -20.34
CA PRO A 76 -2.60 -0.27 -20.78
C PRO A 76 -1.94 -1.65 -20.68
N ALA A 77 -2.74 -2.70 -20.84
CA ALA A 77 -2.24 -4.08 -20.74
C ALA A 77 -1.21 -4.41 -21.84
N GLU A 78 -1.35 -3.81 -22.99
CA GLU A 78 -0.47 -4.03 -24.14
C GLU A 78 0.27 -2.74 -24.55
N PRO A 79 1.57 -2.84 -24.84
CA PRO A 79 2.39 -4.05 -24.76
C PRO A 79 2.72 -4.45 -23.32
N GLU A 80 2.75 -5.76 -23.07
CA GLU A 80 2.96 -6.33 -21.73
C GLU A 80 4.28 -5.89 -21.09
N GLU A 81 5.35 -5.81 -21.88
CA GLU A 81 6.67 -5.35 -21.39
C GLU A 81 6.61 -3.93 -20.82
N THR A 82 5.89 -3.01 -21.47
CA THR A 82 5.70 -1.64 -21.00
C THR A 82 4.99 -1.62 -19.66
N ARG A 83 3.95 -2.45 -19.53
CA ARG A 83 3.17 -2.57 -18.30
C ARG A 83 4.00 -3.16 -17.16
N LEU A 84 4.71 -4.25 -17.40
CA LEU A 84 5.61 -4.88 -16.42
C LEU A 84 6.72 -3.91 -15.98
N GLY A 85 7.35 -3.22 -16.94
CA GLY A 85 8.35 -2.20 -16.66
C GLY A 85 7.80 -1.08 -15.77
N ALA A 86 6.59 -0.60 -16.04
CA ALA A 86 5.92 0.41 -15.23
C ALA A 86 5.57 -0.11 -13.82
N GLN A 87 5.13 -1.37 -13.68
CA GLN A 87 4.89 -2.00 -12.38
C GLN A 87 6.17 -2.06 -11.54
N HIS A 88 7.26 -2.55 -12.12
CA HIS A 88 8.55 -2.64 -11.42
C HIS A 88 9.09 -1.26 -11.04
N ALA A 89 9.00 -0.28 -11.94
CA ALA A 89 9.41 1.08 -11.65
C ALA A 89 8.59 1.69 -10.51
N LEU A 90 7.27 1.46 -10.49
CA LEU A 90 6.39 1.94 -9.44
C LEU A 90 6.68 1.30 -8.08
N VAL A 91 6.90 -0.01 -8.04
CA VAL A 91 7.27 -0.71 -6.79
C VAL A 91 8.58 -0.17 -6.23
N ARG A 92 9.59 0.08 -7.08
CA ARG A 92 10.86 0.71 -6.66
C ARG A 92 10.66 2.14 -6.16
N ALA A 93 9.80 2.92 -6.81
CA ALA A 93 9.48 4.28 -6.37
C ALA A 93 8.78 4.28 -5.00
N ILE A 94 7.85 3.36 -4.77
CA ILE A 94 7.19 3.16 -3.48
C ILE A 94 8.21 2.75 -2.41
N ASP A 95 9.09 1.80 -2.70
CA ASP A 95 10.14 1.35 -1.78
C ASP A 95 11.06 2.50 -1.37
N ALA A 96 11.51 3.29 -2.33
CA ALA A 96 12.33 4.47 -2.08
C ALA A 96 11.59 5.53 -1.24
N ALA A 97 10.30 5.74 -1.50
CA ALA A 97 9.47 6.66 -0.73
C ALA A 97 9.33 6.19 0.73
N ILE A 98 9.09 4.90 0.96
CA ILE A 98 9.04 4.33 2.32
C ILE A 98 10.39 4.48 3.01
N ALA A 99 11.49 4.18 2.33
CA ALA A 99 12.84 4.28 2.89
C ALA A 99 13.22 5.71 3.32
N ALA A 100 12.63 6.73 2.70
CA ALA A 100 12.84 8.14 3.05
C ALA A 100 12.00 8.62 4.26
N MET A 101 11.02 7.83 4.71
CA MET A 101 10.14 8.19 5.83
C MET A 101 10.81 7.92 7.19
N PRO A 102 10.35 8.58 8.27
CA PRO A 102 10.79 8.26 9.63
C PRO A 102 10.49 6.81 10.02
N ALA A 103 11.37 6.19 10.81
CA ALA A 103 11.24 4.78 11.21
C ALA A 103 9.87 4.38 11.80
N PRO A 104 9.19 5.20 12.64
CA PRO A 104 7.85 4.87 13.11
C PRO A 104 6.83 4.72 11.97
N VAL A 105 6.88 5.59 10.96
CA VAL A 105 5.99 5.55 9.80
C VAL A 105 6.28 4.33 8.93
N GLN A 106 7.56 4.00 8.72
CA GLN A 106 7.95 2.77 8.03
C GLN A 106 7.37 1.53 8.71
N ALA A 107 7.38 1.49 10.05
CA ALA A 107 6.82 0.37 10.81
C ALA A 107 5.30 0.27 10.64
N GLU A 108 4.56 1.38 10.62
CA GLU A 108 3.10 1.39 10.39
C GLU A 108 2.76 0.92 8.98
N ILE A 109 3.50 1.38 7.97
CA ILE A 109 3.32 0.93 6.58
C ILE A 109 3.62 -0.57 6.46
N SER A 110 4.71 -1.04 7.08
CA SER A 110 5.05 -2.46 7.07
C SER A 110 3.95 -3.32 7.69
N GLN A 111 3.33 -2.86 8.80
CA GLN A 111 2.21 -3.57 9.42
C GLN A 111 0.98 -3.63 8.50
N LEU A 112 0.66 -2.54 7.80
CA LEU A 112 -0.43 -2.52 6.81
C LEU A 112 -0.14 -3.52 5.68
N LEU A 113 1.07 -3.52 5.15
CA LEU A 113 1.47 -4.42 4.07
C LEU A 113 1.50 -5.89 4.53
N ASP A 114 1.93 -6.14 5.77
CA ASP A 114 1.90 -7.48 6.38
C ASP A 114 0.48 -8.04 6.47
N LEU A 115 -0.54 -7.19 6.73
CA LEU A 115 -1.95 -7.61 6.71
C LEU A 115 -2.39 -8.10 5.33
N LEU A 116 -1.87 -7.50 4.26
CA LEU A 116 -2.22 -7.88 2.88
C LEU A 116 -1.64 -9.24 2.48
N ILE A 117 -0.44 -9.57 2.97
CA ILE A 117 0.28 -10.79 2.56
C ILE A 117 0.07 -11.97 3.51
N PHE A 118 -0.33 -11.73 4.75
CA PHE A 118 -0.55 -12.79 5.73
C PHE A 118 -1.77 -13.64 5.35
N PRO A 119 -1.65 -14.98 5.15
CA PRO A 119 -2.71 -15.77 4.56
C PRO A 119 -4.08 -15.69 5.26
N PRO A 120 -4.19 -15.72 6.61
CA PRO A 120 -5.47 -15.58 7.29
C PRO A 120 -6.14 -14.21 7.05
N THR A 121 -5.39 -13.12 7.16
CA THR A 121 -5.94 -11.76 6.95
C THR A 121 -6.26 -11.53 5.48
N ARG A 122 -5.43 -12.04 4.56
CA ARG A 122 -5.69 -12.00 3.13
C ARG A 122 -7.02 -12.67 2.79
N ARG A 123 -7.34 -13.82 3.38
CA ARG A 123 -8.61 -14.51 3.15
C ARG A 123 -9.80 -13.82 3.82
N LEU A 124 -9.64 -13.36 5.07
CA LEU A 124 -10.74 -12.85 5.89
C LEU A 124 -11.00 -11.35 5.66
N LEU A 125 -9.94 -10.52 5.57
CA LEU A 125 -10.08 -9.07 5.45
C LEU A 125 -9.99 -8.60 3.98
N VAL A 126 -9.07 -9.17 3.22
CA VAL A 126 -8.90 -8.82 1.80
C VAL A 126 -9.89 -9.61 0.94
N GLY A 127 -10.25 -10.85 1.33
CA GLY A 127 -11.19 -11.70 0.63
C GLY A 127 -10.56 -12.43 -0.56
N LEU A 128 -9.22 -12.46 -0.66
CA LEU A 128 -8.49 -13.19 -1.69
C LEU A 128 -8.08 -14.57 -1.19
N ARG A 129 -8.48 -15.60 -1.94
CA ARG A 129 -8.08 -17.00 -1.67
C ARG A 129 -6.72 -17.33 -2.24
N GLU A 130 -6.42 -16.79 -3.40
CA GLU A 130 -5.19 -17.00 -4.14
C GLU A 130 -4.07 -16.05 -3.71
N GLU A 131 -2.85 -16.32 -4.17
CA GLU A 131 -1.72 -15.42 -3.99
C GLU A 131 -1.85 -14.20 -4.90
N TRP A 132 -1.26 -13.08 -4.50
CA TRP A 132 -1.34 -11.83 -5.24
C TRP A 132 -0.87 -11.93 -6.70
N ALA A 133 0.10 -12.79 -6.98
CA ALA A 133 0.60 -13.03 -8.33
C ALA A 133 -0.43 -13.65 -9.28
N ARG A 134 -1.47 -14.30 -8.71
CA ARG A 134 -2.54 -14.98 -9.47
C ARG A 134 -3.91 -14.32 -9.28
N ALA A 135 -3.97 -13.27 -8.48
CA ALA A 135 -5.22 -12.59 -8.18
C ALA A 135 -5.79 -11.91 -9.44
N GLU A 136 -7.05 -12.14 -9.71
CA GLU A 136 -7.74 -11.48 -10.81
C GLU A 136 -7.99 -10.00 -10.50
N GLN A 137 -7.98 -9.16 -11.55
CA GLN A 137 -8.18 -7.72 -11.36
C GLN A 137 -9.52 -7.38 -10.73
N ASP A 138 -10.57 -8.17 -11.01
CA ASP A 138 -11.90 -7.96 -10.45
C ASP A 138 -11.95 -8.30 -8.97
N ASP A 139 -11.22 -9.29 -8.51
CA ASP A 139 -11.09 -9.60 -7.09
C ASP A 139 -10.36 -8.49 -6.33
N ILE A 140 -9.30 -7.95 -6.93
CA ILE A 140 -8.56 -6.81 -6.38
C ILE A 140 -9.45 -5.57 -6.35
N ARG A 141 -10.20 -5.29 -7.39
CA ARG A 141 -11.17 -4.18 -7.44
C ARG A 141 -12.25 -4.34 -6.37
N GLY A 142 -12.79 -5.55 -6.22
CA GLY A 142 -13.75 -5.88 -5.19
C GLY A 142 -13.20 -5.68 -3.77
N PHE A 143 -11.96 -6.07 -3.53
CA PHE A 143 -11.24 -5.83 -2.27
C PHE A 143 -11.12 -4.33 -1.98
N LEU A 144 -10.60 -3.54 -2.92
CA LEU A 144 -10.41 -2.10 -2.77
C LEU A 144 -11.73 -1.39 -2.50
N TYR A 145 -12.80 -1.77 -3.21
CA TYR A 145 -14.14 -1.24 -2.99
C TYR A 145 -14.65 -1.57 -1.58
N ARG A 146 -14.55 -2.83 -1.13
CA ARG A 146 -14.99 -3.24 0.22
C ARG A 146 -14.26 -2.47 1.32
N TRP A 147 -12.98 -2.22 1.18
CA TRP A 147 -12.23 -1.46 2.18
C TRP A 147 -12.60 0.01 2.17
N ARG A 148 -12.74 0.61 1.00
CA ARG A 148 -13.14 2.01 0.83
C ARG A 148 -14.51 2.30 1.45
N GLU A 149 -15.49 1.45 1.18
CA GLU A 149 -16.88 1.60 1.63
C GLU A 149 -17.17 0.90 2.98
N SER A 150 -16.14 0.42 3.67
CA SER A 150 -16.32 -0.31 4.91
C SER A 150 -16.91 0.55 6.02
N ARG A 151 -17.82 -0.03 6.81
CA ARG A 151 -18.28 0.58 8.08
C ARG A 151 -17.16 0.68 9.14
N PHE A 152 -16.12 -0.11 9.03
CA PHE A 152 -14.99 -0.13 9.96
C PHE A 152 -13.96 0.93 9.55
N GLN A 153 -13.72 1.90 10.45
CA GLN A 153 -12.77 2.99 10.21
C GLN A 153 -11.37 2.47 9.89
N LEU A 154 -10.93 1.38 10.53
CA LEU A 154 -9.62 0.77 10.30
C LEU A 154 -9.43 0.35 8.84
N LEU A 155 -10.43 -0.28 8.21
CA LEU A 155 -10.34 -0.72 6.83
C LEU A 155 -10.33 0.46 5.86
N ARG A 156 -11.14 1.51 6.13
CA ARG A 156 -11.07 2.75 5.34
C ARG A 156 -9.71 3.45 5.46
N ALA A 157 -9.15 3.50 6.68
CA ALA A 157 -7.81 4.06 6.89
C ALA A 157 -6.74 3.23 6.17
N GLY A 158 -6.85 1.91 6.18
CA GLY A 158 -5.99 1.00 5.41
C GLY A 158 -6.07 1.27 3.90
N TYR A 159 -7.28 1.45 3.36
CA TYR A 159 -7.46 1.84 1.95
C TYR A 159 -6.80 3.19 1.65
N GLN A 160 -7.02 4.19 2.51
CA GLN A 160 -6.45 5.53 2.32
C GLN A 160 -4.93 5.52 2.36
N GLY A 161 -4.33 4.81 3.33
CA GLY A 161 -2.88 4.65 3.42
C GLY A 161 -2.29 3.97 2.19
N LEU A 162 -2.92 2.90 1.73
CA LEU A 162 -2.52 2.19 0.52
C LEU A 162 -2.64 3.08 -0.73
N HIS A 163 -3.74 3.82 -0.85
CA HIS A 163 -3.95 4.75 -1.95
C HIS A 163 -2.92 5.88 -1.97
N GLN A 164 -2.64 6.49 -0.81
CA GLN A 164 -1.63 7.54 -0.69
C GLN A 164 -0.24 7.01 -1.06
N LEU A 165 0.11 5.81 -0.62
CA LEU A 165 1.39 5.18 -0.91
C LEU A 165 1.57 4.94 -2.42
N VAL A 166 0.56 4.36 -3.07
CA VAL A 166 0.57 4.11 -4.52
C VAL A 166 0.62 5.41 -5.31
N CYS A 167 -0.19 6.41 -4.94
CA CYS A 167 -0.18 7.71 -5.60
C CYS A 167 1.15 8.44 -5.40
N ALA A 168 1.72 8.42 -4.20
CA ALA A 168 3.02 9.04 -3.94
C ALA A 168 4.12 8.42 -4.81
N GLY A 169 4.17 7.08 -4.90
CA GLY A 169 5.11 6.38 -5.78
C GLY A 169 4.87 6.72 -7.26
N TRP A 170 3.61 6.74 -7.70
CA TRP A 170 3.26 7.03 -9.09
C TRP A 170 3.66 8.45 -9.50
N TYR A 171 3.27 9.47 -8.74
CA TYR A 171 3.57 10.86 -9.04
C TYR A 171 5.04 11.26 -8.82
N ALA A 172 5.82 10.45 -8.11
CA ALA A 172 7.28 10.60 -8.04
C ALA A 172 7.99 10.21 -9.33
N MET A 173 7.33 9.45 -10.22
CA MET A 173 7.94 8.96 -11.47
C MET A 173 7.88 10.02 -12.58
N PRO A 174 8.97 10.24 -13.35
CA PRO A 174 8.97 11.19 -14.47
C PRO A 174 7.91 10.88 -15.53
N ALA A 175 7.63 9.58 -15.78
CA ALA A 175 6.64 9.15 -16.76
C ALA A 175 5.22 9.62 -16.41
N SER A 176 4.84 9.60 -15.13
CA SER A 176 3.53 10.09 -14.70
C SER A 176 3.43 11.61 -14.75
N GLN A 177 4.53 12.30 -14.43
CA GLN A 177 4.60 13.77 -14.52
C GLN A 177 4.39 14.23 -15.96
N ALA A 178 5.03 13.57 -16.92
CA ALA A 178 4.84 13.84 -18.35
C ALA A 178 3.40 13.58 -18.79
N ALA A 179 2.76 12.50 -18.31
CA ALA A 179 1.38 12.15 -18.66
C ALA A 179 0.35 13.18 -18.18
N VAL A 180 0.61 13.87 -17.05
CA VAL A 180 -0.26 14.94 -16.53
C VAL A 180 0.17 16.34 -16.98
N GLY A 181 1.15 16.46 -17.88
CA GLY A 181 1.64 17.75 -18.39
C GLY A 181 2.36 18.60 -17.35
N TYR A 182 2.91 17.97 -16.28
CA TYR A 182 3.65 18.70 -15.26
C TYR A 182 5.07 19.03 -15.78
N PRO A 183 5.45 20.31 -15.93
CA PRO A 183 6.74 20.71 -16.52
C PRO A 183 7.93 20.50 -15.59
N GLY A 184 7.72 19.91 -14.42
CA GLY A 184 8.73 19.83 -13.37
C GLY A 184 8.73 21.08 -12.45
N PRO A 185 9.52 21.04 -11.36
CA PRO A 185 9.68 22.20 -10.48
C PRO A 185 10.33 23.36 -11.25
N PRO A 186 9.90 24.62 -11.04
CA PRO A 186 10.48 25.78 -11.70
C PRO A 186 12.00 25.86 -11.45
N VAL A 187 12.77 26.04 -12.50
CA VAL A 187 14.25 26.00 -12.48
C VAL A 187 14.87 27.12 -11.61
N GLN A 188 14.08 28.11 -11.20
CA GLN A 188 14.54 29.29 -10.46
C GLN A 188 15.24 29.01 -9.13
N TRP A 189 14.95 27.91 -8.46
CA TRP A 189 15.62 27.54 -7.21
C TRP A 189 17.04 26.97 -7.42
N LYS A 190 17.36 26.47 -8.61
CA LYS A 190 18.72 25.95 -8.92
C LYS A 190 19.77 27.04 -9.13
N LEU A 191 19.35 28.29 -9.35
CA LEU A 191 20.25 29.41 -9.56
C LEU A 191 20.76 30.06 -8.25
N ALA A 192 20.11 29.76 -7.11
CA ALA A 192 20.50 30.32 -5.83
C ALA A 192 21.63 29.56 -5.13
N GLU A 193 21.91 28.32 -5.50
CA GLU A 193 23.01 27.52 -4.89
C GLU A 193 24.36 27.67 -5.59
N GLY A 194 24.44 28.35 -6.71
CA GLY A 194 25.69 28.54 -7.48
C GLY A 194 26.33 29.94 -7.36
N ALA A 195 25.83 30.81 -6.48
CA ALA A 195 26.30 32.20 -6.34
C ALA A 195 26.81 32.49 -4.91
N ALA A 196 27.58 31.58 -4.31
CA ALA A 196 28.31 31.81 -3.08
C ALA A 196 29.80 31.43 -3.25
#